data_28224ab90b7989e81d1bfc0e79eadd3b
#
_entry.id   28224ab90b7989e81d1bfc0e79eadd3b
#
_cell.length_a   1.000
_cell.length_b   1.000
_cell.length_c   1.000
_cell.angle_alpha   90.00
_cell.angle_beta   90.00
_cell.angle_gamma   90.00
#
_symmetry.space_group_name_H-M   'P 1'
#
loop_
_entity.id
_entity.type
_entity.pdbx_description
1 polymer ?
#
loop_
_entity_poly.entity_id
_entity_poly.type
_entity_poly.pdbx_seq_one_letter_code
_entity_poly.pdbx_strand_id
1 'polypeptide(L)'
;WGWWTIFAVDMLFLAFGIYCFIYQIYTGLGVAGYSHPVLWGVYITNFVFWVGIAHSGTLISAVLFLFRARFRMSIYRIAEATTVFAVATAGLFPIIHLGRPWNFYWLLPYPNQRGLWVNFDSPLLWDVFAVSTYATISSVFFFIGMIPDIAEIRDTVVGKVKKTFY
;
A
#
# COMPACT_ATOMS: atom_id res chain seq x y z
N TRP A 1 6.87 -19.57 -22.40
CA TRP A 1 5.87 -18.85 -23.18
C TRP A 1 4.74 -18.34 -22.26
N GLY A 2 4.16 -19.17 -21.40
CA GLY A 2 3.03 -18.76 -20.52
C GLY A 2 3.33 -17.57 -19.60
N TRP A 3 4.53 -17.46 -19.04
CA TRP A 3 4.90 -16.35 -18.18
C TRP A 3 4.88 -15.00 -18.93
N TRP A 4 5.44 -14.96 -20.15
CA TRP A 4 5.43 -13.74 -20.95
C TRP A 4 4.02 -13.32 -21.40
N THR A 5 3.15 -14.31 -21.62
CA THR A 5 1.76 -14.03 -21.97
C THR A 5 1.02 -13.39 -20.78
N ILE A 6 1.17 -13.96 -19.58
CA ILE A 6 0.58 -13.39 -18.37
C ILE A 6 1.11 -11.97 -18.13
N PHE A 7 2.42 -11.79 -18.19
CA PHE A 7 3.05 -10.48 -18.02
C PHE A 7 2.53 -9.45 -19.04
N ALA A 8 2.38 -9.82 -20.32
CA ALA A 8 1.85 -8.92 -21.35
C ALA A 8 0.39 -8.53 -21.06
N VAL A 9 -0.44 -9.47 -20.61
CA VAL A 9 -1.83 -9.21 -20.23
C VAL A 9 -1.89 -8.26 -19.03
N ASP A 10 -1.07 -8.49 -18.00
CA ASP A 10 -1.02 -7.61 -16.82
C ASP A 10 -0.57 -6.19 -17.19
N MET A 11 0.42 -6.06 -18.08
CA MET A 11 0.86 -4.76 -18.60
C MET A 11 -0.23 -4.03 -19.36
N LEU A 12 -1.06 -4.76 -20.11
CA LEU A 12 -2.18 -4.19 -20.84
C LEU A 12 -3.27 -3.67 -19.90
N PHE A 13 -3.61 -4.43 -18.86
CA PHE A 13 -4.53 -3.98 -17.82
C PHE A 13 -3.98 -2.77 -17.04
N LEU A 14 -2.68 -2.77 -16.73
CA LEU A 14 -2.04 -1.63 -16.07
C LEU A 14 -2.11 -0.37 -16.96
N ALA A 15 -1.78 -0.48 -18.24
CA ALA A 15 -1.86 0.63 -19.17
C ALA A 15 -3.29 1.18 -19.31
N PHE A 16 -4.28 0.28 -19.36
CA PHE A 16 -5.69 0.67 -19.37
C PHE A 16 -6.10 1.37 -18.08
N GLY A 17 -5.65 0.87 -16.91
CA GLY A 17 -5.89 1.51 -15.63
C GLY A 17 -5.29 2.92 -15.53
N ILE A 18 -4.06 3.10 -16.03
CA ILE A 18 -3.40 4.41 -16.10
C ILE A 18 -4.19 5.36 -17.02
N TYR A 19 -4.63 4.86 -18.18
CA TYR A 19 -5.47 5.64 -19.09
C TYR A 19 -6.77 6.11 -18.42
N CYS A 20 -7.48 5.22 -17.73
CA CYS A 20 -8.70 5.56 -17.01
C CYS A 20 -8.45 6.60 -15.92
N PHE A 21 -7.33 6.49 -15.21
CA PHE A 21 -6.94 7.44 -14.17
C PHE A 21 -6.64 8.83 -14.77
N ILE A 22 -5.89 8.90 -15.85
CA ILE A 22 -5.63 10.15 -16.58
C ILE A 22 -6.95 10.75 -17.08
N TYR A 23 -7.82 9.95 -17.67
CA TYR A 23 -9.13 10.39 -18.14
C TYR A 23 -9.97 11.00 -17.00
N GLN A 24 -9.97 10.36 -15.82
CA GLN A 24 -10.64 10.90 -14.64
C GLN A 24 -10.07 12.25 -14.18
N ILE A 25 -8.75 12.44 -14.24
CA ILE A 25 -8.10 13.71 -13.88
C ILE A 25 -8.58 14.85 -14.80
N TYR A 26 -8.69 14.59 -16.11
CA TYR A 26 -9.14 15.57 -17.09
C TYR A 26 -10.64 15.87 -17.02
N THR A 27 -11.45 14.83 -16.88
CA THR A 27 -12.91 14.94 -16.93
C THR A 27 -13.52 15.29 -15.56
N GLY A 28 -12.82 14.95 -14.49
CA GLY A 28 -13.25 15.13 -13.11
C GLY A 28 -13.82 13.86 -12.49
N LEU A 29 -14.00 13.91 -11.16
CA LEU A 29 -14.40 12.75 -10.35
C LEU A 29 -15.82 12.24 -10.67
N GLY A 30 -16.65 13.03 -11.34
CA GLY A 30 -18.00 12.64 -11.74
C GLY A 30 -18.08 11.40 -12.63
N VAL A 31 -17.02 11.09 -13.41
CA VAL A 31 -16.96 9.88 -14.24
C VAL A 31 -16.88 8.58 -13.42
N ALA A 32 -16.50 8.68 -12.15
CA ALA A 32 -16.48 7.54 -11.23
C ALA A 32 -17.89 7.15 -10.71
N GLY A 33 -18.95 7.84 -11.16
CA GLY A 33 -20.32 7.50 -10.80
C GLY A 33 -20.73 7.89 -9.37
N TYR A 34 -20.01 8.83 -8.75
CA TYR A 34 -20.37 9.31 -7.42
C TYR A 34 -21.60 10.19 -7.48
N SER A 35 -22.54 9.94 -6.56
CA SER A 35 -23.75 10.74 -6.39
C SER A 35 -23.78 11.39 -5.01
N HIS A 36 -24.25 12.64 -4.98
CA HIS A 36 -24.53 13.35 -3.74
C HIS A 36 -25.77 12.71 -3.05
N PRO A 37 -25.80 12.54 -1.68
CA PRO A 37 -24.88 13.10 -0.70
C PRO A 37 -23.77 12.15 -0.24
N VAL A 38 -23.78 10.88 -0.63
CA VAL A 38 -22.92 9.86 0.00
C VAL A 38 -21.48 9.91 -0.51
N LEU A 39 -21.26 10.16 -1.79
CA LEU A 39 -19.95 10.23 -2.46
C LEU A 39 -19.03 9.00 -2.20
N TRP A 40 -19.61 7.88 -1.82
CA TRP A 40 -18.92 6.62 -1.62
C TRP A 40 -19.08 5.73 -2.84
N GLY A 41 -17.99 5.10 -3.26
CA GLY A 41 -18.01 4.26 -4.46
C GLY A 41 -16.87 3.27 -4.48
N VAL A 42 -16.50 2.83 -5.68
CA VAL A 42 -15.54 1.75 -5.93
C VAL A 42 -14.19 2.00 -5.26
N TYR A 43 -13.72 3.24 -5.19
CA TYR A 43 -12.41 3.55 -4.61
C TYR A 43 -12.34 3.27 -3.12
N ILE A 44 -13.37 3.66 -2.36
CA ILE A 44 -13.41 3.38 -0.91
C ILE A 44 -13.60 1.89 -0.65
N THR A 45 -14.42 1.22 -1.46
CA THR A 45 -14.59 -0.24 -1.37
C THR A 45 -13.26 -0.96 -1.61
N ASN A 46 -12.51 -0.57 -2.64
CA ASN A 46 -11.20 -1.15 -2.91
C ASN A 46 -10.16 -0.79 -1.84
N PHE A 47 -10.19 0.42 -1.31
CA PHE A 47 -9.35 0.81 -0.18
C PHE A 47 -9.54 -0.14 1.00
N VAL A 48 -10.78 -0.33 1.44
CA VAL A 48 -11.10 -1.23 2.57
C VAL A 48 -10.74 -2.68 2.25
N PHE A 49 -10.95 -3.14 1.02
CA PHE A 49 -10.55 -4.47 0.58
C PHE A 49 -9.04 -4.70 0.73
N TRP A 50 -8.21 -3.77 0.25
CA TRP A 50 -6.76 -3.88 0.35
C TRP A 50 -6.25 -3.74 1.80
N VAL A 51 -6.88 -2.92 2.60
CA VAL A 51 -6.63 -2.85 4.04
C VAL A 51 -6.95 -4.20 4.70
N GLY A 52 -8.05 -4.85 4.32
CA GLY A 52 -8.41 -6.20 4.79
C GLY A 52 -7.36 -7.26 4.43
N ILE A 53 -6.85 -7.23 3.19
CA ILE A 53 -5.74 -8.12 2.77
C ILE A 53 -4.49 -7.86 3.61
N ALA A 54 -4.14 -6.61 3.83
CA ALA A 54 -3.00 -6.25 4.67
C ALA A 54 -3.14 -6.81 6.09
N HIS A 55 -4.31 -6.65 6.71
CA HIS A 55 -4.59 -7.20 8.03
C HIS A 55 -4.50 -8.73 8.06
N SER A 56 -4.96 -9.41 7.02
CA SER A 56 -4.88 -10.88 6.94
C SER A 56 -3.43 -11.38 6.94
N GLY A 57 -2.53 -10.71 6.22
CA GLY A 57 -1.10 -11.04 6.21
C GLY A 57 -0.46 -10.91 7.60
N THR A 58 -0.70 -9.79 8.27
CA THR A 58 -0.22 -9.56 9.64
C THR A 58 -0.80 -10.57 10.62
N LEU A 59 -2.10 -10.86 10.52
CA LEU A 59 -2.79 -11.82 11.39
C LEU A 59 -2.21 -13.23 11.23
N ILE A 60 -1.97 -13.67 10.00
CA ILE A 60 -1.35 -14.97 9.73
C ILE A 60 0.02 -15.06 10.38
N SER A 61 0.87 -14.06 10.21
CA SER A 61 2.20 -14.02 10.84
C SER A 61 2.10 -14.07 12.37
N ALA A 62 1.22 -13.28 12.97
CA ALA A 62 1.02 -13.22 14.42
C ALA A 62 0.45 -14.53 14.99
N VAL A 63 -0.54 -15.13 14.35
CA VAL A 63 -1.14 -16.40 14.77
C VAL A 63 -0.13 -17.54 14.73
N LEU A 64 0.63 -17.65 13.64
CA LEU A 64 1.68 -18.66 13.51
C LEU A 64 2.79 -18.50 14.57
N PHE A 65 3.06 -17.26 14.97
CA PHE A 65 3.98 -16.97 16.05
C PHE A 65 3.45 -17.41 17.40
N LEU A 66 2.22 -17.03 17.73
CA LEU A 66 1.57 -17.33 19.00
C LEU A 66 1.44 -18.84 19.24
N PHE A 67 1.03 -19.57 18.21
CA PHE A 67 0.88 -21.03 18.27
C PHE A 67 2.21 -21.80 18.08
N ARG A 68 3.34 -21.11 17.95
CA ARG A 68 4.67 -21.71 17.72
C ARG A 68 4.68 -22.75 16.60
N ALA A 69 3.96 -22.47 15.50
CA ALA A 69 3.84 -23.38 14.36
C ALA A 69 5.22 -23.67 13.73
N ARG A 70 5.56 -24.95 13.54
CA ARG A 70 6.88 -25.36 13.00
C ARG A 70 7.12 -24.85 11.59
N PHE A 71 6.06 -24.74 10.76
CA PHE A 71 6.14 -24.27 9.38
C PHE A 71 6.11 -22.74 9.24
N ARG A 72 6.05 -22.01 10.35
CA ARG A 72 6.04 -20.55 10.37
C ARG A 72 7.16 -19.94 9.52
N MET A 73 8.38 -20.48 9.63
CA MET A 73 9.56 -19.95 8.95
C MET A 73 9.44 -19.88 7.43
N SER A 74 8.59 -20.72 6.84
CA SER A 74 8.35 -20.73 5.38
C SER A 74 7.28 -19.75 4.92
N ILE A 75 6.34 -19.38 5.80
CA ILE A 75 5.14 -18.64 5.40
C ILE A 75 5.18 -17.18 5.86
N TYR A 76 5.77 -16.88 7.03
CA TYR A 76 5.70 -15.55 7.61
C TYR A 76 6.25 -14.44 6.70
N ARG A 77 7.33 -14.71 5.95
CA ARG A 77 7.94 -13.74 5.03
C ARG A 77 7.01 -13.37 3.87
N ILE A 78 6.32 -14.37 3.31
CA ILE A 78 5.34 -14.14 2.24
C ILE A 78 4.18 -13.33 2.80
N ALA A 79 3.71 -13.65 4.00
CA ALA A 79 2.64 -12.92 4.67
C ALA A 79 3.02 -11.45 4.95
N GLU A 80 4.23 -11.21 5.45
CA GLU A 80 4.74 -9.85 5.70
C GLU A 80 4.93 -9.06 4.41
N ALA A 81 5.49 -9.67 3.36
CA ALA A 81 5.61 -9.05 2.05
C ALA A 81 4.22 -8.68 1.49
N THR A 82 3.25 -9.60 1.57
CA THR A 82 1.86 -9.35 1.14
C THR A 82 1.27 -8.16 1.89
N THR A 83 1.52 -8.04 3.19
CA THR A 83 1.08 -6.89 4.00
C THR A 83 1.64 -5.58 3.48
N VAL A 84 2.95 -5.50 3.22
CA VAL A 84 3.59 -4.27 2.74
C VAL A 84 3.03 -3.85 1.37
N PHE A 85 2.91 -4.79 0.43
CA PHE A 85 2.35 -4.49 -0.89
C PHE A 85 0.87 -4.10 -0.82
N ALA A 86 0.09 -4.78 0.02
CA ALA A 86 -1.32 -4.47 0.19
C ALA A 86 -1.55 -3.09 0.81
N VAL A 87 -0.74 -2.69 1.82
CA VAL A 87 -0.81 -1.35 2.42
C VAL A 87 -0.39 -0.27 1.42
N ALA A 88 0.67 -0.51 0.64
CA ALA A 88 1.09 0.41 -0.41
C ALA A 88 -0.03 0.61 -1.45
N THR A 89 -0.68 -0.47 -1.88
CA THR A 89 -1.82 -0.41 -2.80
C THR A 89 -3.00 0.31 -2.17
N ALA A 90 -3.34 0.02 -0.91
CA ALA A 90 -4.41 0.71 -0.18
C ALA A 90 -4.15 2.22 -0.13
N GLY A 91 -2.92 2.66 0.14
CA GLY A 91 -2.55 4.07 0.22
C GLY A 91 -2.71 4.86 -1.07
N LEU A 92 -2.80 4.20 -2.23
CA LEU A 92 -3.07 4.87 -3.50
C LEU A 92 -4.54 5.33 -3.63
N PHE A 93 -5.49 4.59 -3.05
CA PHE A 93 -6.92 4.88 -3.22
C PHE A 93 -7.37 6.22 -2.63
N PRO A 94 -6.96 6.66 -1.42
CA PRO A 94 -7.23 7.99 -0.92
C PRO A 94 -6.72 9.10 -1.86
N ILE A 95 -5.56 8.91 -2.47
CA ILE A 95 -4.97 9.86 -3.41
C ILE A 95 -5.79 9.93 -4.70
N ILE A 96 -6.20 8.78 -5.24
CA ILE A 96 -7.04 8.68 -6.43
C ILE A 96 -8.43 9.28 -6.16
N HIS A 97 -8.99 9.05 -4.98
CA HIS A 97 -10.31 9.53 -4.55
C HIS A 97 -10.39 11.05 -4.43
N LEU A 98 -9.26 11.74 -4.22
CA LEU A 98 -9.23 13.22 -4.21
C LEU A 98 -9.64 13.85 -5.56
N GLY A 99 -9.61 13.10 -6.65
CA GLY A 99 -9.86 13.61 -8.00
C GLY A 99 -8.72 14.48 -8.55
N ARG A 100 -8.00 15.18 -7.70
CA ARG A 100 -6.78 15.97 -8.01
C ARG A 100 -5.62 15.48 -7.16
N PRO A 101 -4.86 14.48 -7.61
CA PRO A 101 -3.83 13.81 -6.82
C PRO A 101 -2.75 14.75 -6.25
N TRP A 102 -2.44 15.84 -6.95
CA TRP A 102 -1.44 16.82 -6.50
C TRP A 102 -1.86 17.59 -5.24
N ASN A 103 -3.13 17.53 -4.85
CA ASN A 103 -3.62 18.14 -3.62
C ASN A 103 -3.54 17.17 -2.41
N PHE A 104 -2.84 16.02 -2.54
CA PHE A 104 -2.73 15.02 -1.46
C PHE A 104 -2.20 15.60 -0.14
N TYR A 105 -1.38 16.64 -0.20
CA TYR A 105 -0.84 17.30 0.98
C TYR A 105 -1.92 17.97 1.86
N TRP A 106 -3.12 18.20 1.31
CA TRP A 106 -4.25 18.69 2.11
C TRP A 106 -4.83 17.65 3.06
N LEU A 107 -4.47 16.39 2.88
CA LEU A 107 -4.81 15.32 3.82
C LEU A 107 -3.97 15.39 5.11
N LEU A 108 -2.82 16.08 5.08
CA LEU A 108 -1.94 16.19 6.23
C LEU A 108 -2.47 17.18 7.26
N PRO A 109 -2.25 16.94 8.56
CA PRO A 109 -2.74 17.80 9.64
C PRO A 109 -1.90 19.07 9.80
N TYR A 110 -2.14 20.08 8.99
CA TYR A 110 -1.51 21.39 9.12
C TYR A 110 -2.54 22.51 8.95
N PRO A 111 -2.32 23.71 9.53
CA PRO A 111 -3.20 24.84 9.34
C PRO A 111 -3.09 25.37 7.89
N ASN A 112 -4.23 25.74 7.30
CA ASN A 112 -4.27 26.36 5.98
C ASN A 112 -3.72 27.81 6.02
N GLN A 113 -3.69 28.49 4.88
CA GLN A 113 -3.23 29.87 4.76
C GLN A 113 -3.98 30.89 5.65
N ARG A 114 -5.18 30.54 6.11
CA ARG A 114 -6.00 31.35 7.02
C ARG A 114 -5.81 30.95 8.50
N GLY A 115 -4.87 30.09 8.82
CA GLY A 115 -4.63 29.59 10.17
C GLY A 115 -5.68 28.60 10.67
N LEU A 116 -6.57 28.10 9.79
CA LEU A 116 -7.59 27.13 10.16
C LEU A 116 -7.01 25.71 10.05
N TRP A 117 -7.17 24.95 11.12
CA TRP A 117 -6.79 23.55 11.17
C TRP A 117 -7.79 22.66 10.42
N VAL A 118 -7.33 21.50 10.01
CA VAL A 118 -8.18 20.45 9.44
C VAL A 118 -9.22 19.99 10.46
N ASN A 119 -10.34 19.47 9.97
CA ASN A 119 -11.35 18.86 10.84
C ASN A 119 -10.81 17.50 11.36
N PHE A 120 -10.46 17.45 12.64
CA PHE A 120 -9.94 16.23 13.29
C PHE A 120 -11.01 15.14 13.47
N ASP A 121 -12.28 15.45 13.30
CA ASP A 121 -13.37 14.46 13.31
C ASP A 121 -13.57 13.81 11.93
N SER A 122 -12.77 14.20 10.91
CA SER A 122 -12.88 13.65 9.57
C SER A 122 -12.25 12.22 9.50
N PRO A 123 -13.02 11.22 9.05
CA PRO A 123 -12.49 9.88 8.81
C PRO A 123 -11.30 9.86 7.83
N LEU A 124 -11.30 10.77 6.85
CA LEU A 124 -10.23 10.86 5.85
C LEU A 124 -8.87 11.22 6.50
N LEU A 125 -8.89 12.07 7.53
CA LEU A 125 -7.69 12.38 8.30
C LEU A 125 -7.22 11.17 9.12
N TRP A 126 -8.15 10.43 9.71
CA TRP A 126 -7.83 9.21 10.46
C TRP A 126 -7.21 8.14 9.56
N ASP A 127 -7.68 8.01 8.33
CA ASP A 127 -7.11 7.09 7.35
C ASP A 127 -5.64 7.42 7.04
N VAL A 128 -5.26 8.70 6.99
CA VAL A 128 -3.86 9.11 6.80
C VAL A 128 -2.98 8.60 7.94
N PHE A 129 -3.41 8.79 9.20
CA PHE A 129 -2.67 8.28 10.35
C PHE A 129 -2.64 6.75 10.38
N ALA A 130 -3.77 6.10 10.14
CA ALA A 130 -3.87 4.64 10.16
C ALA A 130 -2.99 4.01 9.08
N VAL A 131 -3.09 4.46 7.84
CA VAL A 131 -2.30 3.90 6.72
C VAL A 131 -0.82 4.19 6.88
N SER A 132 -0.42 5.41 7.25
CA SER A 132 0.99 5.75 7.43
C SER A 132 1.63 4.98 8.60
N THR A 133 0.95 4.87 9.72
CA THR A 133 1.42 4.07 10.87
C THR A 133 1.55 2.59 10.48
N TYR A 134 0.53 2.04 9.82
CA TYR A 134 0.53 0.65 9.43
C TYR A 134 1.58 0.35 8.37
N ALA A 135 1.76 1.22 7.37
CA ALA A 135 2.82 1.10 6.38
C ALA A 135 4.21 1.14 7.01
N THR A 136 4.44 2.06 7.95
CA THR A 136 5.73 2.19 8.64
C THR A 136 6.04 0.95 9.45
N ILE A 137 5.11 0.51 10.30
CA ILE A 137 5.31 -0.66 11.17
C ILE A 137 5.51 -1.93 10.32
N SER A 138 4.68 -2.16 9.30
CA SER A 138 4.79 -3.32 8.42
C SER A 138 6.10 -3.34 7.64
N SER A 139 6.57 -2.18 7.17
CA SER A 139 7.85 -2.07 6.48
C SER A 139 9.03 -2.37 7.41
N VAL A 140 8.98 -1.90 8.66
CA VAL A 140 10.00 -2.20 9.67
C VAL A 140 10.02 -3.69 9.99
N PHE A 141 8.88 -4.33 10.20
CA PHE A 141 8.83 -5.79 10.45
C PHE A 141 9.36 -6.59 9.27
N PHE A 142 8.95 -6.25 8.06
CA PHE A 142 9.45 -6.91 6.85
C PHE A 142 10.96 -6.74 6.68
N PHE A 143 11.47 -5.53 6.91
CA PHE A 143 12.91 -5.25 6.86
C PHE A 143 13.69 -6.06 7.91
N ILE A 144 13.23 -6.09 9.16
CA ILE A 144 13.87 -6.89 10.21
C ILE A 144 13.88 -8.37 9.85
N GLY A 145 12.79 -8.88 9.27
CA GLY A 145 12.71 -10.26 8.79
C GLY A 145 13.70 -10.58 7.65
N MET A 146 14.10 -9.58 6.85
CA MET A 146 15.07 -9.75 5.76
C MET A 146 16.54 -9.64 6.20
N ILE A 147 16.84 -9.10 7.38
CA ILE A 147 18.21 -8.90 7.84
C ILE A 147 19.08 -10.18 7.76
N PRO A 148 18.62 -11.36 8.19
CA PRO A 148 19.39 -12.60 8.07
C PRO A 148 19.73 -12.95 6.63
N ASP A 149 18.79 -12.76 5.70
CA ASP A 149 18.99 -13.08 4.28
C ASP A 149 19.97 -12.12 3.62
N ILE A 150 19.87 -10.83 3.96
CA ILE A 150 20.81 -9.81 3.49
C ILE A 150 22.23 -10.12 4.00
N ALA A 151 22.36 -10.58 5.25
CA ALA A 151 23.64 -10.99 5.82
C ALA A 151 24.23 -12.21 5.08
N GLU A 152 23.41 -13.22 4.77
CA GLU A 152 23.83 -14.39 4.01
C GLU A 152 24.27 -14.01 2.60
N ILE A 153 23.51 -13.16 1.91
CA ILE A 153 23.89 -12.65 0.59
C ILE A 153 25.22 -11.88 0.67
N ARG A 154 25.37 -11.00 1.66
CA ARG A 154 26.61 -10.26 1.87
C ARG A 154 27.82 -11.19 2.03
N ASP A 155 27.68 -12.25 2.79
CA ASP A 155 28.79 -13.18 3.09
C ASP A 155 29.13 -14.08 1.90
N THR A 156 28.17 -14.36 1.03
CA THR A 156 28.34 -15.18 -0.19
C THR A 156 28.84 -14.37 -1.38
N VAL A 157 28.67 -13.04 -1.41
CA VAL A 157 29.06 -12.21 -2.54
C VAL A 157 30.59 -12.01 -2.60
N VAL A 158 31.17 -12.40 -3.73
CA VAL A 158 32.59 -12.21 -4.04
C VAL A 158 32.79 -10.84 -4.65
N GLY A 159 33.42 -9.91 -3.92
CA GLY A 159 33.81 -8.59 -4.41
C GLY A 159 33.48 -7.46 -3.42
N LYS A 160 34.47 -6.54 -3.20
CA LYS A 160 34.36 -5.45 -2.21
C LYS A 160 33.16 -4.53 -2.42
N VAL A 161 32.87 -4.16 -3.67
CA VAL A 161 31.81 -3.19 -3.99
C VAL A 161 30.42 -3.77 -3.69
N LYS A 162 30.22 -5.04 -3.99
CA LYS A 162 28.95 -5.73 -3.70
C LYS A 162 28.75 -5.97 -2.20
N LYS A 163 29.83 -6.33 -1.47
CA LYS A 163 29.77 -6.50 0.00
C LYS A 163 29.41 -5.22 0.76
N THR A 164 29.72 -4.07 0.21
CA THR A 164 29.37 -2.76 0.83
C THR A 164 27.91 -2.41 0.61
N PHE A 165 27.26 -3.01 -0.40
CA PHE A 165 25.87 -2.73 -0.75
C PHE A 165 24.86 -3.57 0.05
N TYR A 166 25.28 -4.75 0.56
CA TYR A 166 24.50 -5.66 1.39
C TYR A 166 25.08 -5.70 2.82
#